data_9033f7ec32a0d70c340a00b13bb0fdab
#
_entry.id   9033f7ec32a0d70c340a00b13bb0fdab
#
_cell.length_a   1.000
_cell.length_b   1.000
_cell.length_c   1.000
_cell.angle_alpha   90.00
_cell.angle_beta   90.00
_cell.angle_gamma   90.00
#
_symmetry.space_group_name_H-M   'P 1'
#
loop_
_entity.id
_entity.type
_entity.pdbx_description
1 polymer ?
#
loop_
_entity_poly.entity_id
_entity_poly.type
_entity_poly.pdbx_seq_one_letter_code
_entity_poly.pdbx_strand_id
1 'polypeptide(L)'
;APDGENFRGINAVRVLSSIPKYNLDKVIEAGYDTYLAAFEVLVPALIKAYEKEGQNSKYASISDPIEQLKLWDYRTSKSSIPTALAIEWATRLQSAIAKVQVKDELKADQVGRTEQYVATASAQELLDPMLETIQDLRSRFGTWQVAWGEINRFQRISSDIEQKYDDSKASIPVPFASSAWGMLPSYTGRYYGTKKRYGVNGNSFICAV
;
A
#
# COMPACT_ATOMS: atom_id res chain seq x y z
N ALA A 1 24.35 -5.39 14.24
CA ALA A 1 23.61 -6.37 13.47
C ALA A 1 23.14 -5.68 12.20
N PRO A 2 23.11 -6.34 11.03
CA PRO A 2 22.48 -5.77 9.85
C PRO A 2 21.00 -5.53 10.14
N ASP A 3 20.46 -4.42 9.61
CA ASP A 3 19.01 -4.18 9.65
C ASP A 3 18.28 -5.30 8.89
N GLY A 4 17.11 -5.70 9.38
CA GLY A 4 16.27 -6.70 8.73
C GLY A 4 15.79 -6.23 7.35
N GLU A 5 15.42 -7.17 6.48
CA GLU A 5 14.88 -6.87 5.17
C GLU A 5 13.54 -6.13 5.24
N ASN A 6 13.34 -5.23 4.30
CA ASN A 6 12.09 -4.51 4.11
C ASN A 6 11.78 -4.35 2.61
N PHE A 7 10.51 -4.17 2.29
CA PHE A 7 10.05 -4.11 0.89
C PHE A 7 10.64 -2.94 0.11
N ARG A 8 10.96 -1.81 0.78
CA ARG A 8 11.62 -0.68 0.13
C ARG A 8 13.05 -1.02 -0.28
N GLY A 9 13.79 -1.74 0.56
CA GLY A 9 15.14 -2.24 0.27
C GLY A 9 15.13 -3.21 -0.91
N ILE A 10 14.19 -4.17 -0.92
CA ILE A 10 14.00 -5.11 -2.05
C ILE A 10 13.73 -4.34 -3.35
N ASN A 11 12.82 -3.37 -3.33
CA ASN A 11 12.52 -2.56 -4.50
C ASN A 11 13.73 -1.73 -4.95
N ALA A 12 14.47 -1.13 -4.03
CA ALA A 12 15.66 -0.36 -4.33
C ALA A 12 16.73 -1.22 -5.02
N VAL A 13 17.02 -2.42 -4.51
CA VAL A 13 17.97 -3.35 -5.11
C VAL A 13 17.51 -3.76 -6.51
N ARG A 14 16.23 -4.08 -6.70
CA ARG A 14 15.68 -4.42 -8.01
C ARG A 14 15.85 -3.28 -9.02
N VAL A 15 15.45 -2.06 -8.66
CA VAL A 15 15.57 -0.89 -9.54
C VAL A 15 17.04 -0.63 -9.89
N LEU A 16 17.93 -0.62 -8.89
CA LEU A 16 19.35 -0.35 -9.11
C LEU A 16 20.05 -1.45 -9.94
N SER A 17 19.61 -2.71 -9.82
CA SER A 17 20.18 -3.84 -10.58
C SER A 17 19.62 -3.94 -12.00
N SER A 18 18.51 -3.26 -12.31
CA SER A 18 17.85 -3.35 -13.62
C SER A 18 18.61 -2.61 -14.75
N ILE A 19 19.49 -1.68 -14.41
CA ILE A 19 20.21 -0.81 -15.34
C ILE A 19 21.72 -0.93 -15.06
N PRO A 20 22.52 -1.37 -16.03
CA PRO A 20 23.97 -1.59 -15.82
C PRO A 20 24.76 -0.29 -15.64
N LYS A 21 24.23 0.83 -16.13
CA LYS A 21 24.87 2.14 -16.00
C LYS A 21 23.84 3.25 -15.90
N TYR A 22 23.94 4.05 -14.85
CA TYR A 22 23.09 5.21 -14.61
C TYR A 22 23.69 6.50 -15.17
N ASN A 23 22.84 7.37 -15.66
CA ASN A 23 23.07 8.80 -15.84
C ASN A 23 22.11 9.55 -14.93
N LEU A 24 22.18 10.87 -14.89
CA LEU A 24 21.35 11.72 -13.99
C LEU A 24 19.86 11.46 -14.18
N ASP A 25 19.39 11.43 -15.44
CA ASP A 25 17.95 11.23 -15.74
C ASP A 25 17.47 9.87 -15.24
N LYS A 26 18.24 8.80 -15.47
CA LYS A 26 17.92 7.45 -14.99
C LYS A 26 17.95 7.34 -13.47
N VAL A 27 18.82 8.07 -12.77
CA VAL A 27 18.83 8.11 -11.30
C VAL A 27 17.57 8.80 -10.79
N ILE A 28 17.15 9.90 -11.41
CA ILE A 28 15.91 10.59 -11.07
C ILE A 28 14.72 9.66 -11.30
N GLU A 29 14.62 9.03 -12.47
CA GLU A 29 13.57 8.08 -12.80
C GLU A 29 13.51 6.92 -11.80
N ALA A 30 14.65 6.32 -11.48
CA ALA A 30 14.78 5.26 -10.48
C ALA A 30 14.32 5.72 -9.09
N GLY A 31 14.72 6.92 -8.67
CA GLY A 31 14.32 7.50 -7.38
C GLY A 31 12.82 7.76 -7.24
N TYR A 32 12.11 7.89 -8.37
CA TYR A 32 10.65 8.05 -8.44
C TYR A 32 9.91 6.76 -8.87
N ASP A 33 10.56 5.60 -8.79
CA ASP A 33 9.88 4.32 -9.06
C ASP A 33 8.65 4.14 -8.16
N THR A 34 7.52 3.81 -8.77
CA THR A 34 6.20 3.76 -8.09
C THR A 34 5.76 2.35 -7.70
N TYR A 35 6.65 1.38 -7.80
CA TYR A 35 6.33 -0.01 -7.54
C TYR A 35 6.23 -0.33 -6.05
N LEU A 36 5.28 -1.18 -5.69
CA LEU A 36 4.97 -1.60 -4.33
C LEU A 36 5.30 -3.09 -4.13
N ALA A 37 6.54 -3.40 -3.82
CA ALA A 37 7.04 -4.78 -3.73
C ALA A 37 6.29 -5.67 -2.73
N ALA A 38 5.69 -5.11 -1.68
CA ALA A 38 4.90 -5.88 -0.72
C ALA A 38 3.70 -6.59 -1.35
N PHE A 39 3.16 -6.04 -2.43
CA PHE A 39 1.98 -6.61 -3.07
C PHE A 39 2.29 -7.80 -3.98
N GLU A 40 3.55 -8.07 -4.31
CA GLU A 40 3.99 -9.33 -4.92
C GLU A 40 3.73 -10.54 -4.01
N VAL A 41 3.71 -10.32 -2.70
CA VAL A 41 3.44 -11.35 -1.68
C VAL A 41 1.95 -11.34 -1.30
N LEU A 42 1.38 -10.16 -1.05
CA LEU A 42 0.05 -10.01 -0.49
C LEU A 42 -1.07 -10.31 -1.49
N VAL A 43 -1.01 -9.76 -2.71
CA VAL A 43 -2.10 -9.90 -3.70
C VAL A 43 -2.27 -11.33 -4.19
N PRO A 44 -1.22 -12.10 -4.55
CA PRO A 44 -1.38 -13.50 -4.91
C PRO A 44 -2.03 -14.35 -3.80
N ALA A 45 -1.72 -14.07 -2.52
CA ALA A 45 -2.33 -14.77 -1.39
C ALA A 45 -3.83 -14.47 -1.28
N LEU A 46 -4.24 -13.20 -1.46
CA LEU A 46 -5.64 -12.80 -1.49
C LEU A 46 -6.39 -13.46 -2.66
N ILE A 47 -5.81 -13.46 -3.85
CA ILE A 47 -6.41 -14.10 -5.04
C ILE A 47 -6.61 -15.59 -4.80
N LYS A 48 -5.59 -16.29 -4.30
CA LYS A 48 -5.66 -17.71 -3.96
C LYS A 48 -6.75 -18.00 -2.91
N ALA A 49 -6.87 -17.15 -1.89
CA ALA A 49 -7.93 -17.27 -0.89
C ALA A 49 -9.31 -17.11 -1.53
N TYR A 50 -9.47 -16.16 -2.45
CA TYR A 50 -10.71 -15.95 -3.18
C TYR A 50 -11.04 -17.12 -4.13
N GLU A 51 -10.08 -17.68 -4.83
CA GLU A 51 -10.28 -18.87 -5.68
C GLU A 51 -10.78 -20.07 -4.89
N LYS A 52 -10.35 -20.19 -3.64
CA LYS A 52 -10.77 -21.28 -2.75
C LYS A 52 -12.18 -21.05 -2.16
N GLU A 53 -12.50 -19.84 -1.71
CA GLU A 53 -13.68 -19.55 -0.90
C GLU A 53 -14.67 -18.58 -1.56
N GLY A 54 -14.33 -17.99 -2.70
CA GLY A 54 -15.09 -16.90 -3.36
C GLY A 54 -16.46 -17.32 -3.87
N GLN A 55 -16.74 -18.63 -3.98
CA GLN A 55 -18.08 -19.15 -4.28
C GLN A 55 -19.08 -18.96 -3.13
N ASN A 56 -18.59 -18.68 -1.91
CA ASN A 56 -19.45 -18.32 -0.79
C ASN A 56 -20.14 -16.99 -1.08
N SER A 57 -21.46 -16.94 -0.96
CA SER A 57 -22.26 -15.74 -1.19
C SER A 57 -21.83 -14.52 -0.35
N LYS A 58 -21.22 -14.75 0.80
CA LYS A 58 -20.59 -13.72 1.64
C LYS A 58 -19.59 -12.86 0.85
N TYR A 59 -18.84 -13.48 -0.06
CA TYR A 59 -17.77 -12.82 -0.82
C TYR A 59 -18.15 -12.40 -2.24
N ALA A 60 -19.42 -12.51 -2.60
CA ALA A 60 -19.87 -12.14 -3.96
C ALA A 60 -19.57 -10.69 -4.32
N SER A 61 -19.62 -9.78 -3.34
CA SER A 61 -19.40 -8.34 -3.56
C SER A 61 -17.94 -7.95 -3.78
N ILE A 62 -16.98 -8.85 -3.58
CA ILE A 62 -15.54 -8.58 -3.80
C ILE A 62 -15.01 -9.21 -5.10
N SER A 63 -15.84 -9.82 -5.92
CA SER A 63 -15.45 -10.40 -7.22
C SER A 63 -14.75 -9.38 -8.12
N ASP A 64 -15.42 -8.28 -8.43
CA ASP A 64 -14.86 -7.23 -9.29
C ASP A 64 -13.59 -6.58 -8.72
N PRO A 65 -13.52 -6.23 -7.40
CA PRO A 65 -12.27 -5.86 -6.73
C PRO A 65 -11.11 -6.84 -6.94
N ILE A 66 -11.36 -8.15 -6.81
CA ILE A 66 -10.33 -9.18 -7.05
C ILE A 66 -9.86 -9.17 -8.50
N GLU A 67 -10.77 -9.08 -9.47
CA GLU A 67 -10.39 -9.01 -10.89
C GLU A 67 -9.56 -7.74 -11.19
N GLN A 68 -9.88 -6.61 -10.56
CA GLN A 68 -9.05 -5.40 -10.67
C GLN A 68 -7.63 -5.62 -10.14
N LEU A 69 -7.48 -6.34 -9.02
CA LEU A 69 -6.17 -6.63 -8.44
C LEU A 69 -5.37 -7.66 -9.25
N LYS A 70 -6.00 -8.62 -9.91
CA LYS A 70 -5.34 -9.57 -10.84
C LYS A 70 -4.66 -8.87 -12.01
N LEU A 71 -5.22 -7.76 -12.47
CA LEU A 71 -4.70 -7.00 -13.62
C LEU A 71 -3.75 -5.87 -13.22
N TRP A 72 -3.51 -5.67 -11.91
CA TRP A 72 -2.70 -4.57 -11.42
C TRP A 72 -1.20 -4.88 -11.52
N ASP A 73 -0.45 -3.91 -11.99
CA ASP A 73 1.01 -3.95 -12.16
C ASP A 73 1.79 -3.62 -10.88
N TYR A 74 1.12 -3.50 -9.75
CA TYR A 74 1.67 -3.10 -8.44
C TYR A 74 2.27 -1.68 -8.41
N ARG A 75 1.93 -0.83 -9.40
CA ARG A 75 2.39 0.56 -9.45
C ARG A 75 1.33 1.53 -8.98
N THR A 76 1.78 2.59 -8.30
CA THR A 76 0.89 3.64 -7.84
C THR A 76 0.71 4.73 -8.88
N SER A 77 -0.47 5.31 -8.91
CA SER A 77 -0.75 6.59 -9.54
C SER A 77 -1.93 7.26 -8.85
N LYS A 78 -2.09 8.58 -9.05
CA LYS A 78 -3.25 9.29 -8.49
C LYS A 78 -4.60 8.79 -9.02
N SER A 79 -4.63 8.17 -10.19
CA SER A 79 -5.85 7.62 -10.82
C SER A 79 -6.06 6.13 -10.60
N SER A 80 -5.12 5.44 -9.93
CA SER A 80 -5.17 3.98 -9.73
C SER A 80 -6.22 3.58 -8.69
N ILE A 81 -7.24 2.85 -9.12
CA ILE A 81 -8.23 2.20 -8.24
C ILE A 81 -7.60 0.98 -7.54
N PRO A 82 -6.86 0.08 -8.22
CA PRO A 82 -6.21 -1.06 -7.56
C PRO A 82 -5.26 -0.65 -6.43
N THR A 83 -4.54 0.47 -6.57
CA THR A 83 -3.70 1.02 -5.50
C THR A 83 -4.52 1.34 -4.25
N ALA A 84 -5.66 2.00 -4.40
CA ALA A 84 -6.55 2.33 -3.29
C ALA A 84 -7.07 1.06 -2.58
N LEU A 85 -7.57 0.09 -3.35
CA LEU A 85 -8.04 -1.19 -2.83
C LEU A 85 -6.95 -1.92 -2.05
N ALA A 86 -5.79 -2.09 -2.66
CA ALA A 86 -4.68 -2.85 -2.09
C ALA A 86 -4.16 -2.22 -0.81
N ILE A 87 -3.93 -0.90 -0.78
CA ILE A 87 -3.40 -0.20 0.40
C ILE A 87 -4.43 -0.17 1.53
N GLU A 88 -5.70 0.13 1.24
CA GLU A 88 -6.75 0.15 2.26
C GLU A 88 -6.96 -1.25 2.88
N TRP A 89 -6.94 -2.30 2.05
CA TRP A 89 -7.00 -3.69 2.50
C TRP A 89 -5.77 -4.09 3.32
N ALA A 90 -4.56 -3.91 2.78
CA ALA A 90 -3.33 -4.34 3.44
C ALA A 90 -3.08 -3.57 4.75
N THR A 91 -3.53 -2.31 4.86
CA THR A 91 -3.47 -1.54 6.10
C THR A 91 -4.22 -2.26 7.24
N ARG A 92 -5.31 -2.98 6.96
CA ARG A 92 -6.06 -3.75 7.96
C ARG A 92 -5.30 -4.99 8.44
N LEU A 93 -4.38 -5.52 7.62
CA LEU A 93 -3.56 -6.70 7.96
C LEU A 93 -2.32 -6.35 8.79
N GLN A 94 -1.88 -5.09 8.81
CA GLN A 94 -0.60 -4.70 9.42
C GLN A 94 -0.45 -5.16 10.89
N SER A 95 -1.51 -5.03 11.69
CA SER A 95 -1.46 -5.44 13.10
C SER A 95 -1.33 -6.96 13.26
N ALA A 96 -1.95 -7.75 12.38
CA ALA A 96 -1.84 -9.21 12.37
C ALA A 96 -0.44 -9.63 11.92
N ILE A 97 0.06 -9.05 10.83
CA ILE A 97 1.42 -9.29 10.32
C ILE A 97 2.48 -8.99 11.39
N ALA A 98 2.36 -7.85 12.08
CA ALA A 98 3.32 -7.45 13.12
C ALA A 98 3.39 -8.42 14.31
N LYS A 99 2.31 -9.16 14.58
CA LYS A 99 2.23 -10.14 15.67
C LYS A 99 2.69 -11.55 15.28
N VAL A 100 3.01 -11.79 14.00
CA VAL A 100 3.46 -13.10 13.54
C VAL A 100 4.76 -13.48 14.25
N GLN A 101 4.76 -14.67 14.85
CA GLN A 101 5.96 -15.27 15.45
C GLN A 101 6.75 -15.98 14.36
N VAL A 102 7.94 -15.51 14.08
CA VAL A 102 8.86 -16.15 13.13
C VAL A 102 9.92 -16.88 13.92
N LYS A 103 10.07 -18.20 13.67
CA LYS A 103 11.03 -19.04 14.41
C LYS A 103 12.48 -18.73 14.06
N ASP A 104 12.72 -18.33 12.82
CA ASP A 104 14.05 -17.91 12.34
C ASP A 104 14.23 -16.42 12.59
N GLU A 105 15.08 -16.07 13.54
CA GLU A 105 15.35 -14.66 13.90
C GLU A 105 15.85 -13.83 12.72
N LEU A 106 16.53 -14.46 11.74
CA LEU A 106 16.98 -13.77 10.52
C LEU A 106 15.82 -13.36 9.61
N LYS A 107 14.65 -14.02 9.76
CA LYS A 107 13.41 -13.71 9.02
C LYS A 107 12.39 -12.97 9.88
N ALA A 108 12.75 -12.55 11.09
CA ALA A 108 11.85 -11.82 11.99
C ALA A 108 11.75 -10.32 11.63
N ASP A 109 11.95 -10.01 10.36
CA ASP A 109 11.83 -8.68 9.76
C ASP A 109 10.44 -8.47 9.09
N GLN A 110 10.29 -7.35 8.41
CA GLN A 110 9.03 -7.00 7.75
C GLN A 110 8.65 -8.01 6.66
N VAL A 111 9.60 -8.42 5.86
CA VAL A 111 9.38 -9.32 4.72
C VAL A 111 9.01 -10.72 5.21
N GLY A 112 9.87 -11.30 6.05
CA GLY A 112 9.63 -12.65 6.59
C GLY A 112 8.34 -12.77 7.40
N ARG A 113 7.95 -11.74 8.17
CA ARG A 113 6.65 -11.72 8.86
C ARG A 113 5.48 -11.68 7.89
N THR A 114 5.59 -10.92 6.80
CA THR A 114 4.54 -10.86 5.77
C THR A 114 4.42 -12.21 5.05
N GLU A 115 5.52 -12.80 4.64
CA GLU A 115 5.56 -14.12 4.00
C GLU A 115 4.98 -15.21 4.92
N GLN A 116 5.38 -15.22 6.19
CA GLN A 116 4.86 -16.17 7.17
C GLN A 116 3.36 -15.97 7.41
N TYR A 117 2.90 -14.72 7.46
CA TYR A 117 1.47 -14.40 7.61
C TYR A 117 0.66 -14.99 6.46
N VAL A 118 1.02 -14.68 5.22
CA VAL A 118 0.25 -15.18 4.06
C VAL A 118 0.34 -16.68 3.87
N ALA A 119 1.41 -17.33 4.36
CA ALA A 119 1.56 -18.77 4.32
C ALA A 119 0.67 -19.49 5.34
N THR A 120 0.29 -18.83 6.43
CA THR A 120 -0.47 -19.43 7.53
C THR A 120 -1.88 -18.88 7.71
N ALA A 121 -2.17 -17.71 7.16
CA ALA A 121 -3.49 -17.11 7.24
C ALA A 121 -4.55 -17.98 6.56
N SER A 122 -5.70 -18.09 7.21
CA SER A 122 -6.89 -18.67 6.60
C SER A 122 -7.42 -17.78 5.47
N ALA A 123 -8.21 -18.35 4.57
CA ALA A 123 -8.87 -17.56 3.53
C ALA A 123 -9.72 -16.43 4.14
N GLN A 124 -10.39 -16.68 5.24
CA GLN A 124 -11.23 -15.70 5.93
C GLN A 124 -10.42 -14.51 6.46
N GLU A 125 -9.23 -14.74 7.03
CA GLU A 125 -8.35 -13.66 7.52
C GLU A 125 -7.86 -12.73 6.41
N LEU A 126 -7.88 -13.17 5.16
CA LEU A 126 -7.54 -12.35 3.98
C LEU A 126 -8.80 -11.71 3.34
N LEU A 127 -9.91 -12.45 3.25
CA LEU A 127 -11.12 -12.02 2.54
C LEU A 127 -12.01 -11.08 3.37
N ASP A 128 -12.15 -11.30 4.68
CA ASP A 128 -12.96 -10.42 5.52
C ASP A 128 -12.44 -8.98 5.54
N PRO A 129 -11.13 -8.71 5.70
CA PRO A 129 -10.60 -7.35 5.56
C PRO A 129 -10.84 -6.71 4.18
N MET A 130 -10.89 -7.51 3.10
CA MET A 130 -11.25 -6.99 1.77
C MET A 130 -12.73 -6.60 1.71
N LEU A 131 -13.61 -7.44 2.25
CA LEU A 131 -15.03 -7.14 2.35
C LEU A 131 -15.28 -5.85 3.15
N GLU A 132 -14.62 -5.70 4.30
CA GLU A 132 -14.66 -4.48 5.10
C GLU A 132 -14.13 -3.25 4.34
N THR A 133 -13.06 -3.42 3.56
CA THR A 133 -12.51 -2.35 2.72
C THR A 133 -13.53 -1.85 1.70
N ILE A 134 -14.22 -2.76 1.01
CA ILE A 134 -15.26 -2.42 0.05
C ILE A 134 -16.43 -1.69 0.72
N GLN A 135 -16.87 -2.16 1.88
CA GLN A 135 -17.95 -1.54 2.64
C GLN A 135 -17.57 -0.13 3.10
N ASP A 136 -16.35 0.03 3.61
CA ASP A 136 -15.83 1.30 4.09
C ASP A 136 -15.68 2.32 2.93
N LEU A 137 -15.12 1.92 1.79
CA LEU A 137 -15.01 2.78 0.61
C LEU A 137 -16.41 3.22 0.12
N ARG A 138 -17.37 2.30 0.04
CA ARG A 138 -18.76 2.64 -0.30
C ARG A 138 -19.40 3.61 0.69
N SER A 139 -19.16 3.41 1.98
CA SER A 139 -19.68 4.30 3.02
C SER A 139 -19.11 5.72 2.92
N ARG A 140 -17.79 5.84 2.68
CA ARG A 140 -17.10 7.13 2.62
C ARG A 140 -17.29 7.90 1.31
N PHE A 141 -17.31 7.18 0.19
CA PHE A 141 -17.26 7.76 -1.17
C PHE A 141 -18.46 7.40 -2.06
N GLY A 142 -19.43 6.58 -1.58
CA GLY A 142 -20.57 6.13 -2.36
C GLY A 142 -20.25 4.98 -3.33
N THR A 143 -18.98 4.65 -3.53
CA THR A 143 -18.48 3.58 -4.40
C THR A 143 -17.19 2.99 -3.85
N TRP A 144 -16.87 1.76 -4.24
CA TRP A 144 -15.55 1.19 -3.96
C TRP A 144 -14.50 1.55 -5.03
N GLN A 145 -14.96 1.96 -6.23
CA GLN A 145 -14.11 2.36 -7.34
C GLN A 145 -13.59 3.79 -7.13
N VAL A 146 -12.71 3.93 -6.14
CA VAL A 146 -12.13 5.22 -5.75
C VAL A 146 -10.67 5.26 -6.17
N ALA A 147 -10.27 6.28 -6.91
CA ALA A 147 -8.88 6.50 -7.29
C ALA A 147 -8.01 6.82 -6.07
N TRP A 148 -6.76 6.34 -6.04
CA TRP A 148 -5.85 6.56 -4.93
C TRP A 148 -5.69 8.04 -4.56
N GLY A 149 -5.58 8.93 -5.55
CA GLY A 149 -5.46 10.36 -5.31
C GLY A 149 -6.71 11.03 -4.74
N GLU A 150 -7.89 10.38 -4.76
CA GLU A 150 -9.07 10.87 -4.05
C GLU A 150 -9.02 10.54 -2.55
N ILE A 151 -8.30 9.50 -2.18
CA ILE A 151 -8.10 9.10 -0.79
C ILE A 151 -6.86 9.75 -0.20
N ASN A 152 -5.73 9.70 -0.92
CA ASN A 152 -4.40 10.08 -0.43
C ASN A 152 -4.08 11.52 -0.83
N ARG A 153 -4.06 12.43 0.13
CA ARG A 153 -4.04 13.87 -0.10
C ARG A 153 -2.95 14.58 0.68
N PHE A 154 -2.42 15.65 0.11
CA PHE A 154 -1.65 16.66 0.82
C PHE A 154 -2.52 17.87 1.08
N GLN A 155 -2.52 18.35 2.32
CA GLN A 155 -3.23 19.55 2.72
C GLN A 155 -2.39 20.33 3.73
N ARG A 156 -2.37 21.65 3.59
CA ARG A 156 -1.87 22.57 4.58
C ARG A 156 -2.80 23.77 4.63
N ILE A 157 -3.56 23.88 5.72
CA ILE A 157 -4.60 24.91 5.87
C ILE A 157 -4.06 26.12 6.59
N SER A 158 -3.09 25.94 7.50
CA SER A 158 -2.50 27.00 8.31
C SER A 158 -0.97 26.92 8.33
N SER A 159 -0.34 27.92 8.93
CA SER A 159 1.10 27.95 9.21
C SER A 159 1.48 27.24 10.50
N ASP A 160 0.52 26.71 11.27
CA ASP A 160 0.75 26.03 12.53
C ASP A 160 1.62 24.78 12.35
N ILE A 161 2.40 24.43 13.37
CA ILE A 161 3.20 23.20 13.39
C ILE A 161 2.25 21.99 13.41
N GLU A 162 1.24 22.01 14.30
CA GLU A 162 0.20 21.00 14.36
C GLU A 162 -0.87 21.30 13.29
N GLN A 163 -0.89 20.44 12.26
CA GLN A 163 -1.85 20.60 11.18
C GLN A 163 -3.21 20.04 11.55
N LYS A 164 -4.26 20.80 11.24
CA LYS A 164 -5.64 20.32 11.22
C LYS A 164 -6.03 20.02 9.78
N TYR A 165 -6.83 19.00 9.59
CA TYR A 165 -7.26 18.56 8.25
C TYR A 165 -8.78 18.70 8.12
N ASP A 166 -9.23 19.07 6.92
CA ASP A 166 -10.64 19.34 6.64
C ASP A 166 -10.97 18.89 5.21
N ASP A 167 -11.84 17.90 5.08
CA ASP A 167 -12.24 17.31 3.79
C ASP A 167 -12.97 18.32 2.87
N SER A 168 -13.51 19.40 3.42
CA SER A 168 -14.19 20.47 2.66
C SER A 168 -13.21 21.48 2.05
N LYS A 169 -11.98 21.51 2.51
CA LYS A 169 -10.91 22.42 2.04
C LYS A 169 -10.15 21.82 0.87
N ALA A 170 -9.55 22.69 0.08
CA ALA A 170 -8.68 22.29 -1.03
C ALA A 170 -7.52 21.42 -0.55
N SER A 171 -7.18 20.40 -1.32
CA SER A 171 -6.06 19.49 -1.07
C SER A 171 -5.53 18.93 -2.38
N ILE A 172 -4.28 18.49 -2.39
CA ILE A 172 -3.57 18.01 -3.58
C ILE A 172 -3.57 16.47 -3.59
N PRO A 173 -3.98 15.79 -4.69
CA PRO A 173 -3.82 14.35 -4.83
C PRO A 173 -2.34 13.95 -4.81
N VAL A 174 -1.98 12.95 -3.99
CA VAL A 174 -0.61 12.43 -3.91
C VAL A 174 -0.57 11.01 -4.46
N PRO A 175 0.23 10.74 -5.53
CA PRO A 175 0.34 9.41 -6.13
C PRO A 175 1.14 8.43 -5.29
N PHE A 176 2.01 8.92 -4.41
CA PHE A 176 2.95 8.09 -3.65
C PHE A 176 2.30 7.36 -2.49
N ALA A 177 2.97 6.33 -1.98
CA ALA A 177 2.52 5.52 -0.86
C ALA A 177 3.63 5.38 0.20
N SER A 178 3.33 4.69 1.30
CA SER A 178 4.32 4.44 2.36
C SER A 178 5.44 3.51 1.89
N SER A 179 6.65 3.76 2.38
CA SER A 179 7.81 2.87 2.24
C SER A 179 7.55 1.46 2.77
N ALA A 180 6.62 1.30 3.70
CA ALA A 180 6.20 -0.02 4.20
C ALA A 180 5.68 -0.95 3.08
N TRP A 181 5.20 -0.40 1.97
CA TRP A 181 4.73 -1.16 0.81
C TRP A 181 5.79 -1.35 -0.28
N GLY A 182 6.99 -0.82 -0.09
CA GLY A 182 8.07 -0.89 -1.08
C GLY A 182 8.33 0.40 -1.86
N MET A 183 7.58 1.46 -1.59
CA MET A 183 7.69 2.74 -2.30
C MET A 183 9.03 3.41 -2.05
N LEU A 184 9.75 3.83 -3.11
CA LEU A 184 11.00 4.59 -2.98
C LEU A 184 10.72 6.05 -2.59
N PRO A 185 9.89 6.82 -3.32
CA PRO A 185 9.49 8.16 -2.91
C PRO A 185 8.35 8.09 -1.88
N SER A 186 8.70 7.79 -0.63
CA SER A 186 7.74 7.50 0.43
C SER A 186 6.87 8.69 0.81
N TYR A 187 5.56 8.44 0.94
CA TYR A 187 4.57 9.36 1.49
C TYR A 187 3.53 8.60 2.31
N THR A 188 3.40 8.93 3.57
CA THR A 188 2.45 8.26 4.47
C THR A 188 1.33 9.22 4.86
N GLY A 189 0.10 8.90 4.50
CA GLY A 189 -1.10 9.57 4.95
C GLY A 189 -1.82 8.79 6.05
N ARG A 190 -2.53 9.51 6.93
CA ARG A 190 -3.39 8.95 7.98
C ARG A 190 -4.76 9.60 7.97
N TYR A 191 -5.74 8.94 8.58
CA TYR A 191 -7.07 9.46 8.85
C TYR A 191 -7.07 10.24 10.18
N TYR A 192 -7.78 11.36 10.20
CA TYR A 192 -7.95 12.23 11.36
C TYR A 192 -9.43 12.48 11.64
N GLY A 193 -10.23 11.43 11.65
CA GLY A 193 -11.69 11.55 11.63
C GLY A 193 -12.24 12.04 10.29
N THR A 194 -11.41 12.01 9.27
CA THR A 194 -11.67 12.50 7.91
C THR A 194 -11.99 11.34 6.97
N LYS A 195 -12.64 11.62 5.83
CA LYS A 195 -12.86 10.62 4.76
C LYS A 195 -11.58 10.31 4.00
N LYS A 196 -10.66 11.29 3.92
CA LYS A 196 -9.41 11.22 3.18
C LYS A 196 -8.23 11.02 4.13
N ARG A 197 -7.14 10.49 3.60
CA ARG A 197 -5.85 10.37 4.30
C ARG A 197 -5.03 11.61 4.01
N TYR A 198 -4.48 12.22 5.04
CA TYR A 198 -3.62 13.38 4.92
C TYR A 198 -2.20 13.05 5.36
N GLY A 199 -1.20 13.60 4.64
CA GLY A 199 0.20 13.29 4.84
C GLY A 199 0.72 13.68 6.20
N VAL A 200 1.48 12.78 6.81
CA VAL A 200 2.12 12.95 8.12
C VAL A 200 3.64 12.88 8.04
N ASN A 201 4.16 12.08 7.14
CA ASN A 201 5.59 11.97 6.88
C ASN A 201 5.85 11.50 5.45
N GLY A 202 7.08 11.69 5.03
CA GLY A 202 7.58 11.29 3.73
C GLY A 202 9.07 11.55 3.62
N ASN A 203 9.61 11.55 2.41
CA ASN A 203 10.98 11.96 2.18
C ASN A 203 11.07 13.49 2.35
N SER A 204 11.95 13.96 3.25
CA SER A 204 12.12 15.39 3.51
C SER A 204 12.97 16.10 2.46
N PHE A 205 13.88 15.37 1.79
CA PHE A 205 14.75 15.89 0.76
C PHE A 205 15.13 14.80 -0.25
N ILE A 206 14.99 15.09 -1.54
CA ILE A 206 15.44 14.24 -2.64
C ILE A 206 16.28 15.10 -3.57
N CYS A 207 17.53 14.67 -3.82
CA CYS A 207 18.48 15.37 -4.68
C CYS A 207 19.23 14.35 -5.54
N ALA A 208 19.42 14.67 -6.80
CA ALA A 208 20.32 13.96 -7.70
C ALA A 208 21.47 14.90 -8.07
N VAL A 209 22.73 14.44 -7.93
CA VAL A 209 23.96 15.18 -8.19
C VAL A 209 24.86 14.41 -9.13
#